data_ee0383c67638f28b89ea3dd78edd1726
#
_entry.id   ee0383c67638f28b89ea3dd78edd1726
#
_cell.length_a   1.000
_cell.length_b   1.000
_cell.length_c   1.000
_cell.angle_alpha   90.00
_cell.angle_beta   90.00
_cell.angle_gamma   90.00
#
_symmetry.space_group_name_H-M   'P 1'
#
loop_
_entity.id
_entity.type
_entity.pdbx_description
1 polymer ?
#
loop_
_entity_poly.entity_id
_entity_poly.type
_entity_poly.pdbx_seq_one_letter_code
_entity_poly.pdbx_strand_id
1 'polypeptide(L)'
;TLGGGLGHTFTIVMFTQKFVDETGYTSLEEVIADRYPIKLITKKNGSLGELTAERVIEACGSSVEDFLSFATWEKTGTDAIKSGLQDDLYDMTIDHIDAGQATTTEICLTHDMYFVQLGDEALANMQTMGYAPIVMEAGTWNGQDTDINSMGSQQNVLVPASMDEELAYALTKAMCENKDEMAQAVASLGYFDPQTAGSAEMCGAPLHPGAIRYYEENG
;
A
#
# COMPACT_ATOMS: atom_id res chain seq x y z
N THR A 1 -10.88 1.80 -17.97
CA THR A 1 -9.57 2.35 -17.62
C THR A 1 -8.75 2.72 -18.85
N LEU A 2 -7.74 3.58 -18.72
CA LEU A 2 -6.76 3.87 -19.79
C LEU A 2 -5.53 2.96 -19.69
N GLY A 3 -5.20 2.49 -18.50
CA GLY A 3 -4.10 1.59 -18.21
C GLY A 3 -3.93 1.36 -16.73
N GLY A 4 -3.20 0.31 -16.38
CA GLY A 4 -2.87 -0.06 -15.00
C GLY A 4 -1.37 -0.16 -14.77
N GLY A 5 -0.97 -0.54 -13.56
CA GLY A 5 0.43 -0.71 -13.20
C GLY A 5 1.24 0.59 -13.11
N LEU A 6 0.57 1.74 -12.86
CA LEU A 6 1.28 3.03 -12.78
C LEU A 6 2.20 3.14 -11.58
N GLY A 7 1.99 2.35 -10.54
CA GLY A 7 2.84 2.32 -9.35
C GLY A 7 2.67 1.02 -8.60
N HIS A 8 3.63 0.72 -7.75
CA HIS A 8 3.59 -0.41 -6.83
C HIS A 8 3.37 0.10 -5.42
N THR A 9 2.22 -0.25 -4.86
CA THR A 9 1.92 0.02 -3.45
C THR A 9 2.18 -1.21 -2.63
N PHE A 10 2.64 -1.00 -1.40
CA PHE A 10 2.86 -2.05 -0.41
C PHE A 10 1.89 -1.86 0.76
N THR A 11 1.37 -2.94 1.27
CA THR A 11 0.82 -2.98 2.61
C THR A 11 1.98 -3.02 3.59
N ILE A 12 2.12 -1.99 4.41
CA ILE A 12 3.12 -1.97 5.48
C ILE A 12 2.44 -2.11 6.83
N VAL A 13 3.04 -2.92 7.68
CA VAL A 13 2.74 -3.02 9.11
C VAL A 13 4.03 -2.70 9.84
N MET A 14 4.03 -1.66 10.66
CA MET A 14 5.22 -1.27 11.41
C MET A 14 4.88 -1.13 12.89
N PHE A 15 5.73 -1.73 13.73
CA PHE A 15 5.78 -1.44 15.15
C PHE A 15 6.87 -0.39 15.44
N THR A 16 6.73 0.39 16.51
CA THR A 16 7.88 1.11 17.01
C THR A 16 8.89 0.12 17.59
N GLN A 17 10.19 0.36 17.40
CA GLN A 17 11.21 -0.53 17.98
C GLN A 17 11.07 -0.61 19.50
N LYS A 18 10.70 0.48 20.14
CA LYS A 18 10.39 0.51 21.58
C LYS A 18 9.33 -0.50 21.98
N PHE A 19 8.23 -0.59 21.24
CA PHE A 19 7.19 -1.59 21.52
C PHE A 19 7.75 -3.01 21.43
N VAL A 20 8.56 -3.31 20.42
CA VAL A 20 9.20 -4.62 20.28
C VAL A 20 10.14 -4.92 21.44
N ASP A 21 10.97 -3.94 21.82
CA ASP A 21 11.94 -4.10 22.92
C ASP A 21 11.27 -4.31 24.28
N GLU A 22 10.15 -3.62 24.54
CA GLU A 22 9.42 -3.72 25.80
C GLU A 22 8.56 -4.98 25.92
N THR A 23 8.04 -5.49 24.80
CA THR A 23 7.04 -6.57 24.81
C THR A 23 7.54 -7.90 24.24
N GLY A 24 8.51 -7.85 23.33
CA GLY A 24 8.99 -8.99 22.59
C GLY A 24 8.14 -9.41 21.40
N TYR A 25 6.98 -8.75 21.16
CA TYR A 25 6.15 -9.05 19.99
C TYR A 25 6.80 -8.59 18.69
N THR A 26 6.85 -9.49 17.70
CA THR A 26 7.33 -9.25 16.34
C THR A 26 6.31 -9.63 15.27
N SER A 27 5.15 -10.17 15.68
CA SER A 27 4.05 -10.61 14.81
C SER A 27 2.74 -9.94 15.25
N LEU A 28 1.97 -9.44 14.27
CA LEU A 28 0.64 -8.89 14.54
C LEU A 28 -0.35 -9.99 14.93
N GLU A 29 -0.20 -11.18 14.35
CA GLU A 29 -1.02 -12.34 14.67
C GLU A 29 -0.87 -12.75 16.14
N GLU A 30 0.36 -12.71 16.70
CA GLU A 30 0.59 -12.97 18.12
C GLU A 30 -0.04 -11.90 19.02
N VAL A 31 0.12 -10.63 18.67
CA VAL A 31 -0.53 -9.51 19.38
C VAL A 31 -2.04 -9.68 19.43
N ILE A 32 -2.65 -10.11 18.32
CA ILE A 32 -4.09 -10.35 18.21
C ILE A 32 -4.50 -11.59 19.01
N ALA A 33 -3.76 -12.70 18.91
CA ALA A 33 -4.06 -13.95 19.61
C ALA A 33 -4.00 -13.77 21.14
N ASP A 34 -3.03 -13.03 21.63
CA ASP A 34 -2.84 -12.72 23.05
C ASP A 34 -3.72 -11.57 23.54
N ARG A 35 -4.46 -10.90 22.62
CA ARG A 35 -5.32 -9.75 22.92
C ARG A 35 -4.56 -8.64 23.65
N TYR A 36 -3.31 -8.40 23.23
CA TYR A 36 -2.46 -7.39 23.84
C TYR A 36 -3.01 -5.97 23.56
N PRO A 37 -3.06 -5.06 24.55
CA PRO A 37 -3.67 -3.73 24.41
C PRO A 37 -2.79 -2.76 23.60
N ILE A 38 -2.58 -3.07 22.32
CA ILE A 38 -1.76 -2.28 21.39
C ILE A 38 -2.47 -0.99 20.97
N LYS A 39 -1.70 0.05 20.69
CA LYS A 39 -2.19 1.36 20.22
C LYS A 39 -1.86 1.54 18.75
N LEU A 40 -2.87 1.41 17.90
CA LEU A 40 -2.78 1.61 16.44
C LEU A 40 -3.09 3.06 16.08
N ILE A 41 -2.29 3.64 15.17
CA ILE A 41 -2.60 4.89 14.49
C ILE A 41 -2.57 4.70 12.99
N THR A 42 -3.58 5.19 12.27
CA THR A 42 -3.67 5.12 10.81
C THR A 42 -4.21 6.39 10.20
N LYS A 43 -4.23 6.44 8.88
CA LYS A 43 -4.93 7.48 8.12
C LYS A 43 -6.41 7.52 8.48
N LYS A 44 -7.03 8.68 8.23
CA LYS A 44 -8.45 8.92 8.51
C LYS A 44 -9.38 8.02 7.70
N ASN A 45 -10.60 7.88 8.18
CA ASN A 45 -11.68 7.12 7.54
C ASN A 45 -11.82 7.45 6.05
N GLY A 46 -12.01 6.41 5.24
CA GLY A 46 -12.19 6.49 3.78
C GLY A 46 -10.89 6.64 3.00
N SER A 47 -9.74 6.54 3.65
CA SER A 47 -8.45 6.42 2.98
C SER A 47 -8.12 4.95 2.67
N LEU A 48 -7.30 4.71 1.65
CA LEU A 48 -6.84 3.36 1.34
C LEU A 48 -6.02 2.75 2.50
N GLY A 49 -5.22 3.56 3.19
CA GLY A 49 -4.45 3.07 4.36
C GLY A 49 -5.33 2.61 5.51
N GLU A 50 -6.42 3.32 5.80
CA GLU A 50 -7.39 2.89 6.83
C GLU A 50 -8.12 1.61 6.41
N LEU A 51 -8.61 1.53 5.18
CA LEU A 51 -9.25 0.31 4.65
C LEU A 51 -8.28 -0.88 4.69
N THR A 52 -7.02 -0.66 4.32
CA THR A 52 -6.01 -1.73 4.36
C THR A 52 -5.74 -2.18 5.79
N ALA A 53 -5.74 -1.28 6.77
CA ALA A 53 -5.61 -1.67 8.18
C ALA A 53 -6.77 -2.56 8.64
N GLU A 54 -8.01 -2.27 8.25
CA GLU A 54 -9.15 -3.16 8.49
C GLU A 54 -8.93 -4.54 7.87
N ARG A 55 -8.48 -4.59 6.62
CA ARG A 55 -8.23 -5.85 5.89
C ARG A 55 -7.07 -6.65 6.49
N VAL A 56 -6.01 -6.00 6.96
CA VAL A 56 -4.90 -6.67 7.67
C VAL A 56 -5.40 -7.30 8.97
N ILE A 57 -6.16 -6.58 9.79
CA ILE A 57 -6.76 -7.11 11.03
C ILE A 57 -7.64 -8.32 10.74
N GLU A 58 -8.51 -8.23 9.71
CA GLU A 58 -9.38 -9.34 9.29
C GLU A 58 -8.55 -10.54 8.79
N ALA A 59 -7.51 -10.28 8.00
CA ALA A 59 -6.63 -11.31 7.46
C ALA A 59 -5.85 -12.05 8.55
N CYS A 60 -5.48 -11.36 9.63
CA CYS A 60 -4.85 -11.94 10.83
C CYS A 60 -5.85 -12.64 11.75
N GLY A 61 -7.10 -12.87 11.32
CA GLY A 61 -8.09 -13.70 12.02
C GLY A 61 -8.92 -12.98 13.09
N SER A 62 -8.95 -11.64 13.09
CA SER A 62 -9.79 -10.86 13.99
C SER A 62 -10.83 -10.05 13.21
N SER A 63 -11.91 -9.63 13.86
CA SER A 63 -12.76 -8.55 13.35
C SER A 63 -12.29 -7.22 13.91
N VAL A 64 -12.63 -6.12 13.23
CA VAL A 64 -12.38 -4.75 13.74
C VAL A 64 -13.02 -4.55 15.12
N GLU A 65 -14.24 -5.06 15.34
CA GLU A 65 -14.95 -4.99 16.62
C GLU A 65 -14.19 -5.75 17.72
N ASP A 66 -13.74 -6.97 17.43
CA ASP A 66 -12.96 -7.77 18.38
C ASP A 66 -11.61 -7.12 18.68
N PHE A 67 -10.89 -6.63 17.68
CA PHE A 67 -9.65 -5.89 17.84
C PHE A 67 -9.83 -4.68 18.76
N LEU A 68 -10.86 -3.86 18.55
CA LEU A 68 -11.15 -2.69 19.37
C LEU A 68 -11.60 -3.02 20.80
N SER A 69 -11.91 -4.29 21.12
CA SER A 69 -12.25 -4.69 22.48
C SER A 69 -11.03 -4.77 23.41
N PHE A 70 -9.80 -4.85 22.86
CA PHE A 70 -8.56 -4.89 23.61
C PHE A 70 -7.53 -3.84 23.18
N ALA A 71 -7.60 -3.32 21.96
CA ALA A 71 -6.69 -2.34 21.38
C ALA A 71 -7.35 -0.96 21.25
N THR A 72 -6.54 0.07 21.03
CA THR A 72 -7.03 1.38 20.64
C THR A 72 -6.63 1.68 19.19
N TRP A 73 -7.48 2.42 18.46
CA TRP A 73 -7.22 2.80 17.08
C TRP A 73 -7.56 4.26 16.84
N GLU A 74 -6.53 5.07 16.64
CA GLU A 74 -6.68 6.48 16.25
C GLU A 74 -6.61 6.60 14.73
N LYS A 75 -7.58 7.32 14.13
CA LYS A 75 -7.67 7.57 12.69
C LYS A 75 -7.51 9.06 12.42
N THR A 76 -6.39 9.47 11.79
CA THR A 76 -6.00 10.88 11.73
C THR A 76 -5.27 11.27 10.45
N GLY A 77 -4.75 12.49 10.39
CA GLY A 77 -3.94 12.99 9.28
C GLY A 77 -2.47 12.56 9.36
N THR A 78 -1.79 12.60 8.24
CA THR A 78 -0.42 12.11 8.06
C THR A 78 0.59 12.73 9.03
N ASP A 79 0.51 14.05 9.28
CA ASP A 79 1.42 14.74 10.21
C ASP A 79 1.24 14.26 11.65
N ALA A 80 -0.02 14.00 12.06
CA ALA A 80 -0.30 13.49 13.39
C ALA A 80 0.14 12.03 13.56
N ILE A 81 0.07 11.19 12.49
CA ILE A 81 0.64 9.84 12.50
C ILE A 81 2.15 9.93 12.76
N LYS A 82 2.86 10.77 11.99
CA LYS A 82 4.29 10.97 12.15
C LYS A 82 4.64 11.38 13.59
N SER A 83 4.06 12.45 14.07
CA SER A 83 4.33 12.95 15.42
C SER A 83 3.98 11.91 16.49
N GLY A 84 2.83 11.23 16.35
CA GLY A 84 2.38 10.24 17.33
C GLY A 84 3.31 9.03 17.45
N LEU A 85 3.91 8.58 16.34
CA LEU A 85 4.91 7.52 16.35
C LEU A 85 6.26 8.01 16.89
N GLN A 86 6.73 9.20 16.46
CA GLN A 86 7.98 9.79 16.93
C GLN A 86 7.98 10.13 18.42
N ASP A 87 6.82 10.44 18.98
CA ASP A 87 6.63 10.73 20.41
C ASP A 87 6.28 9.49 21.25
N ASP A 88 6.33 8.27 20.66
CA ASP A 88 5.97 7.00 21.30
C ASP A 88 4.56 6.98 21.94
N LEU A 89 3.62 7.73 21.36
CA LEU A 89 2.24 7.75 21.83
C LEU A 89 1.45 6.54 21.31
N TYR A 90 1.90 5.96 20.21
CA TYR A 90 1.33 4.78 19.54
C TYR A 90 2.41 3.74 19.30
N ASP A 91 1.99 2.49 19.28
CA ASP A 91 2.87 1.33 19.19
C ASP A 91 3.02 0.83 17.76
N MET A 92 2.00 1.10 16.91
CA MET A 92 1.87 0.52 15.56
C MET A 92 1.21 1.46 14.58
N THR A 93 1.63 1.34 13.30
CA THR A 93 0.88 1.88 12.16
C THR A 93 0.73 0.83 11.07
N ILE A 94 -0.38 0.92 10.33
CA ILE A 94 -0.63 0.15 9.10
C ILE A 94 -0.99 1.14 8.00
N ASP A 95 -0.40 0.98 6.83
CA ASP A 95 -0.69 1.82 5.67
C ASP A 95 -0.57 1.02 4.36
N HIS A 96 -0.98 1.64 3.27
CA HIS A 96 -0.85 1.12 1.91
C HIS A 96 -0.28 2.22 1.02
N ILE A 97 1.01 2.14 0.73
CA ILE A 97 1.80 3.24 0.19
C ILE A 97 2.81 2.79 -0.87
N ASP A 98 3.24 3.73 -1.69
CA ASP A 98 4.33 3.53 -2.65
C ASP A 98 5.71 3.48 -1.95
N ALA A 99 6.67 2.80 -2.57
CA ALA A 99 8.06 2.84 -2.15
C ALA A 99 8.57 4.29 -2.10
N GLY A 100 9.29 4.62 -1.01
CA GLY A 100 9.84 5.97 -0.83
C GLY A 100 8.80 7.05 -0.48
N GLN A 101 7.59 6.66 -0.02
CA GLN A 101 6.59 7.61 0.45
C GLN A 101 7.19 8.51 1.55
N ALA A 102 7.08 9.84 1.36
CA ALA A 102 7.85 10.84 2.09
C ALA A 102 7.67 10.76 3.63
N THR A 103 6.43 10.59 4.10
CA THR A 103 6.16 10.54 5.56
C THR A 103 6.77 9.31 6.20
N THR A 104 6.61 8.12 5.59
CA THR A 104 7.20 6.88 6.10
C THR A 104 8.73 6.97 6.06
N THR A 105 9.30 7.53 5.00
CA THR A 105 10.74 7.77 4.91
C THR A 105 11.22 8.67 6.04
N GLU A 106 10.51 9.76 6.33
CA GLU A 106 10.87 10.68 7.42
C GLU A 106 10.73 10.01 8.81
N ILE A 107 9.69 9.21 9.03
CA ILE A 107 9.54 8.43 10.27
C ILE A 107 10.76 7.52 10.43
N CYS A 108 11.07 6.69 9.44
CA CYS A 108 12.17 5.73 9.52
C CYS A 108 13.58 6.36 9.60
N LEU A 109 13.74 7.63 9.20
CA LEU A 109 14.99 8.36 9.38
C LEU A 109 15.17 8.97 10.77
N THR A 110 14.08 9.19 11.48
CA THR A 110 14.07 9.92 12.76
C THR A 110 13.65 9.06 13.95
N HIS A 111 13.10 7.89 13.69
CA HIS A 111 12.60 6.96 14.69
C HIS A 111 12.79 5.51 14.23
N ASP A 112 13.23 4.65 15.15
CA ASP A 112 13.48 3.25 14.82
C ASP A 112 12.15 2.49 14.74
N MET A 113 11.91 1.90 13.57
CA MET A 113 10.70 1.14 13.27
C MET A 113 11.03 -0.31 12.94
N TYR A 114 10.23 -1.23 13.43
CA TYR A 114 10.26 -2.64 13.09
C TYR A 114 9.21 -2.95 12.03
N PHE A 115 9.64 -3.44 10.87
CA PHE A 115 8.75 -3.84 9.78
C PHE A 115 8.27 -5.26 10.01
N VAL A 116 6.96 -5.43 10.21
CA VAL A 116 6.33 -6.70 10.53
C VAL A 116 6.13 -7.53 9.26
N GLN A 117 6.63 -8.76 9.25
CA GLN A 117 6.29 -9.75 8.25
C GLN A 117 4.97 -10.42 8.64
N LEU A 118 3.92 -10.25 7.82
CA LEU A 118 2.67 -11.00 8.00
C LEU A 118 2.88 -12.48 7.67
N GLY A 119 2.20 -13.35 8.39
CA GLY A 119 2.24 -14.78 8.17
C GLY A 119 1.60 -15.20 6.83
N ASP A 120 1.97 -16.38 6.33
CA ASP A 120 1.48 -16.90 5.04
C ASP A 120 -0.05 -16.98 4.96
N GLU A 121 -0.73 -17.31 6.06
CA GLU A 121 -2.19 -17.37 6.11
C GLU A 121 -2.82 -15.97 5.97
N ALA A 122 -2.27 -14.96 6.65
CA ALA A 122 -2.73 -13.59 6.54
C ALA A 122 -2.52 -13.05 5.12
N LEU A 123 -1.36 -13.32 4.51
CA LEU A 123 -1.08 -12.95 3.11
C LEU A 123 -2.07 -13.64 2.14
N ALA A 124 -2.35 -14.94 2.32
CA ALA A 124 -3.31 -15.67 1.51
C ALA A 124 -4.73 -15.10 1.66
N ASN A 125 -5.14 -14.75 2.88
CA ASN A 125 -6.43 -14.10 3.15
C ASN A 125 -6.53 -12.74 2.46
N MET A 126 -5.50 -11.89 2.53
CA MET A 126 -5.47 -10.60 1.80
C MET A 126 -5.58 -10.78 0.29
N GLN A 127 -4.96 -11.82 -0.27
CA GLN A 127 -5.10 -12.13 -1.70
C GLN A 127 -6.55 -12.42 -2.09
N THR A 128 -7.33 -13.10 -1.24
CA THR A 128 -8.77 -13.32 -1.48
C THR A 128 -9.59 -12.02 -1.42
N MET A 129 -9.06 -10.99 -0.76
CA MET A 129 -9.67 -9.66 -0.66
C MET A 129 -9.29 -8.73 -1.83
N GLY A 130 -8.50 -9.24 -2.80
CA GLY A 130 -8.15 -8.50 -4.04
C GLY A 130 -6.78 -7.82 -4.02
N TYR A 131 -5.96 -8.05 -3.00
CA TYR A 131 -4.57 -7.62 -3.00
C TYR A 131 -3.70 -8.60 -3.79
N ALA A 132 -2.62 -8.11 -4.39
CA ALA A 132 -1.66 -8.92 -5.15
C ALA A 132 -0.36 -9.11 -4.37
N PRO A 133 0.24 -10.33 -4.39
CA PRO A 133 1.55 -10.55 -3.79
C PRO A 133 2.61 -9.62 -4.38
N ILE A 134 3.40 -9.01 -3.52
CA ILE A 134 4.53 -8.16 -3.88
C ILE A 134 5.62 -8.31 -2.84
N VAL A 135 6.89 -8.17 -3.26
CA VAL A 135 8.02 -8.15 -2.34
C VAL A 135 8.48 -6.71 -2.14
N MET A 136 8.56 -6.30 -0.89
CA MET A 136 9.21 -5.07 -0.49
C MET A 136 10.68 -5.38 -0.26
N GLU A 137 11.53 -4.98 -1.20
CA GLU A 137 12.96 -5.29 -1.18
C GLU A 137 13.66 -4.63 0.01
N ALA A 138 14.66 -5.31 0.56
CA ALA A 138 15.50 -4.78 1.64
C ALA A 138 16.08 -3.41 1.27
N GLY A 139 16.05 -2.50 2.24
CA GLY A 139 16.54 -1.13 2.04
C GLY A 139 15.54 -0.19 1.35
N THR A 140 14.29 -0.59 1.14
CA THR A 140 13.23 0.32 0.69
C THR A 140 13.05 1.48 1.66
N TRP A 141 13.15 1.22 2.97
CA TRP A 141 13.21 2.23 4.03
C TRP A 141 14.37 1.96 5.00
N ASN A 142 14.79 3.00 5.72
CA ASN A 142 15.81 2.86 6.76
C ASN A 142 15.30 1.91 7.86
N GLY A 143 16.13 0.97 8.29
CA GLY A 143 15.79 -0.05 9.29
C GLY A 143 15.06 -1.27 8.74
N GLN A 144 14.75 -1.30 7.44
CA GLN A 144 14.22 -2.49 6.78
C GLN A 144 15.37 -3.25 6.08
N ASP A 145 16.00 -4.16 6.81
CA ASP A 145 17.24 -4.83 6.39
C ASP A 145 17.01 -6.15 5.63
N THR A 146 15.77 -6.61 5.54
CA THR A 146 15.38 -7.86 4.87
C THR A 146 14.22 -7.64 3.92
N ASP A 147 14.13 -8.48 2.88
CA ASP A 147 12.94 -8.54 2.04
C ASP A 147 11.72 -8.90 2.87
N ILE A 148 10.58 -8.26 2.59
CA ILE A 148 9.30 -8.53 3.23
C ILE A 148 8.29 -8.91 2.17
N ASN A 149 7.73 -10.11 2.29
CA ASN A 149 6.57 -10.51 1.51
C ASN A 149 5.37 -9.67 1.96
N SER A 150 4.82 -8.92 1.05
CA SER A 150 3.74 -7.99 1.29
C SER A 150 2.61 -8.19 0.28
N MET A 151 1.58 -7.42 0.43
CA MET A 151 0.43 -7.39 -0.47
C MET A 151 0.27 -5.98 -1.03
N GLY A 152 0.21 -5.88 -2.34
CA GLY A 152 0.09 -4.62 -3.07
C GLY A 152 -1.23 -4.46 -3.80
N SER A 153 -1.39 -3.33 -4.43
CA SER A 153 -2.46 -3.09 -5.40
C SER A 153 -1.94 -2.33 -6.61
N GLN A 154 -2.57 -2.57 -7.74
CA GLN A 154 -2.23 -1.86 -8.97
C GLN A 154 -2.90 -0.49 -8.99
N GLN A 155 -2.14 0.53 -9.37
CA GLN A 155 -2.68 1.85 -9.64
C GLN A 155 -3.21 1.93 -11.07
N ASN A 156 -4.42 2.46 -11.23
CA ASN A 156 -5.13 2.51 -12.51
C ASN A 156 -5.57 3.94 -12.83
N VAL A 157 -5.53 4.32 -14.10
CA VAL A 157 -6.15 5.56 -14.59
C VAL A 157 -7.57 5.27 -15.02
N LEU A 158 -8.53 5.62 -14.17
CA LEU A 158 -9.96 5.46 -14.44
C LEU A 158 -10.51 6.69 -15.16
N VAL A 159 -11.32 6.43 -16.18
CA VAL A 159 -12.05 7.46 -16.93
C VAL A 159 -13.53 7.07 -17.07
N PRO A 160 -14.45 8.03 -17.23
CA PRO A 160 -15.82 7.70 -17.57
C PRO A 160 -15.91 6.87 -18.84
N ALA A 161 -16.79 5.87 -18.88
CA ALA A 161 -17.02 5.06 -20.09
C ALA A 161 -17.54 5.89 -21.28
N SER A 162 -18.10 7.06 -21.00
CA SER A 162 -18.60 8.02 -22.00
C SER A 162 -17.55 9.03 -22.48
N MET A 163 -16.26 8.87 -22.08
CA MET A 163 -15.20 9.71 -22.61
C MET A 163 -15.13 9.55 -24.14
N ASP A 164 -14.77 10.62 -24.81
CA ASP A 164 -14.51 10.58 -26.25
C ASP A 164 -13.34 9.61 -26.58
N GLU A 165 -13.53 8.79 -27.61
CA GLU A 165 -12.56 7.76 -27.96
C GLU A 165 -11.21 8.31 -28.40
N GLU A 166 -11.22 9.42 -29.17
CA GLU A 166 -9.99 10.08 -29.61
C GLU A 166 -9.23 10.71 -28.43
N LEU A 167 -9.98 11.26 -27.46
CA LEU A 167 -9.38 11.79 -26.22
C LEU A 167 -8.77 10.67 -25.39
N ALA A 168 -9.46 9.55 -25.21
CA ALA A 168 -8.95 8.40 -24.47
C ALA A 168 -7.69 7.81 -25.15
N TYR A 169 -7.69 7.71 -26.47
CA TYR A 169 -6.51 7.31 -27.25
C TYR A 169 -5.34 8.27 -27.02
N ALA A 170 -5.58 9.58 -27.14
CA ALA A 170 -4.53 10.60 -26.99
C ALA A 170 -3.93 10.59 -25.57
N LEU A 171 -4.75 10.41 -24.52
CA LEU A 171 -4.29 10.31 -23.15
C LEU A 171 -3.45 9.04 -22.90
N THR A 172 -3.90 7.87 -23.42
CA THR A 172 -3.16 6.62 -23.31
C THR A 172 -1.81 6.75 -24.01
N LYS A 173 -1.81 7.30 -25.23
CA LYS A 173 -0.58 7.60 -25.98
C LYS A 173 0.36 8.50 -25.20
N ALA A 174 -0.15 9.59 -24.64
CA ALA A 174 0.67 10.54 -23.87
C ALA A 174 1.30 9.86 -22.66
N MET A 175 0.58 9.02 -21.92
CA MET A 175 1.12 8.26 -20.79
C MET A 175 2.24 7.32 -21.24
N CYS A 176 2.01 6.53 -22.27
CA CYS A 176 2.97 5.52 -22.72
C CYS A 176 4.24 6.14 -23.34
N GLU A 177 4.08 7.20 -24.14
CA GLU A 177 5.21 7.85 -24.82
C GLU A 177 6.05 8.76 -23.90
N ASN A 178 5.50 9.22 -22.76
CA ASN A 178 6.20 10.09 -21.81
C ASN A 178 6.51 9.39 -20.48
N LYS A 179 6.62 8.06 -20.47
CA LYS A 179 6.94 7.25 -19.29
C LYS A 179 8.12 7.81 -18.48
N ASP A 180 9.24 8.12 -19.16
CA ASP A 180 10.46 8.57 -18.50
C ASP A 180 10.30 9.97 -17.86
N GLU A 181 9.55 10.87 -18.49
CA GLU A 181 9.24 12.19 -17.92
C GLU A 181 8.32 12.06 -16.70
N MET A 182 7.35 11.14 -16.75
CA MET A 182 6.49 10.83 -15.60
C MET A 182 7.31 10.29 -14.42
N ALA A 183 8.23 9.37 -14.69
CA ALA A 183 9.12 8.80 -13.66
C ALA A 183 10.07 9.86 -13.05
N GLN A 184 10.56 10.82 -13.85
CA GLN A 184 11.35 11.94 -13.34
C GLN A 184 10.55 12.89 -12.45
N ALA A 185 9.26 13.09 -12.77
CA ALA A 185 8.39 13.96 -11.98
C ALA A 185 7.93 13.28 -10.68
N VAL A 186 7.64 11.97 -10.73
CA VAL A 186 7.18 11.17 -9.60
C VAL A 186 7.83 9.79 -9.67
N ALA A 187 8.77 9.50 -8.78
CA ALA A 187 9.60 8.29 -8.81
C ALA A 187 8.78 6.98 -8.84
N SER A 188 7.63 6.92 -8.15
CA SER A 188 6.76 5.74 -8.13
C SER A 188 6.16 5.40 -9.51
N LEU A 189 6.06 6.37 -10.43
CA LEU A 189 5.62 6.14 -11.81
C LEU A 189 6.69 5.46 -12.68
N GLY A 190 7.90 5.28 -12.17
CA GLY A 190 8.95 4.50 -12.83
C GLY A 190 8.61 3.01 -13.01
N TYR A 191 7.68 2.49 -12.23
CA TYR A 191 7.16 1.13 -12.37
C TYR A 191 6.19 0.95 -13.56
N PHE A 192 5.66 2.03 -14.11
CA PHE A 192 4.76 1.97 -15.26
C PHE A 192 5.43 1.35 -16.47
N ASP A 193 4.87 0.25 -16.96
CA ASP A 193 5.32 -0.42 -18.17
C ASP A 193 4.24 -0.38 -19.26
N PRO A 194 4.42 0.43 -20.32
CA PRO A 194 3.49 0.53 -21.43
C PRO A 194 3.16 -0.80 -22.11
N GLN A 195 4.08 -1.78 -22.07
CA GLN A 195 3.87 -3.09 -22.71
C GLN A 195 2.86 -3.96 -21.96
N THR A 196 2.74 -3.77 -20.65
CA THR A 196 1.84 -4.57 -19.80
C THR A 196 0.63 -3.78 -19.30
N ALA A 197 0.67 -2.45 -19.40
CA ALA A 197 -0.34 -1.55 -18.81
C ALA A 197 -1.77 -1.78 -19.31
N GLY A 198 -1.94 -2.31 -20.53
CA GLY A 198 -3.24 -2.69 -21.09
C GLY A 198 -3.70 -4.11 -20.77
N SER A 199 -2.92 -4.90 -20.05
CA SER A 199 -3.28 -6.28 -19.73
C SER A 199 -4.41 -6.36 -18.69
N ALA A 200 -5.18 -7.46 -18.72
CA ALA A 200 -6.24 -7.70 -17.76
C ALA A 200 -5.71 -7.81 -16.30
N GLU A 201 -4.46 -8.25 -16.15
CA GLU A 201 -3.79 -8.38 -14.88
C GLU A 201 -3.49 -7.02 -14.23
N MET A 202 -3.08 -6.04 -15.05
CA MET A 202 -2.76 -4.69 -14.58
C MET A 202 -3.98 -3.78 -14.43
N CYS A 203 -5.07 -4.07 -15.16
CA CYS A 203 -6.28 -3.25 -15.20
C CYS A 203 -7.35 -3.80 -14.26
N GLY A 204 -7.70 -3.07 -13.20
CA GLY A 204 -8.79 -3.45 -12.29
C GLY A 204 -10.21 -3.25 -12.85
N ALA A 205 -10.34 -2.69 -14.06
CA ALA A 205 -11.60 -2.45 -14.76
C ALA A 205 -11.38 -2.51 -16.29
N PRO A 206 -12.44 -2.71 -17.09
CA PRO A 206 -12.31 -2.80 -18.54
C PRO A 206 -11.60 -1.58 -19.15
N LEU A 207 -10.76 -1.83 -20.16
CA LEU A 207 -10.13 -0.76 -20.93
C LEU A 207 -11.19 0.04 -21.71
N HIS A 208 -10.94 1.33 -21.84
CA HIS A 208 -11.71 2.20 -22.74
C HIS A 208 -11.41 1.88 -24.21
N PRO A 209 -12.39 1.96 -25.13
CA PRO A 209 -12.14 1.65 -26.55
C PRO A 209 -10.94 2.38 -27.17
N GLY A 210 -10.75 3.66 -26.84
CA GLY A 210 -9.58 4.43 -27.31
C GLY A 210 -8.25 3.89 -26.76
N ALA A 211 -8.23 3.38 -25.52
CA ALA A 211 -7.03 2.75 -24.95
C ALA A 211 -6.76 1.39 -25.61
N ILE A 212 -7.80 0.58 -25.84
CA ILE A 212 -7.67 -0.69 -26.58
C ILE A 212 -7.00 -0.44 -27.93
N ARG A 213 -7.53 0.52 -28.70
CA ARG A 213 -7.00 0.87 -30.02
C ARG A 213 -5.51 1.25 -29.93
N TYR A 214 -5.13 2.07 -28.95
CA TYR A 214 -3.72 2.45 -28.80
C TYR A 214 -2.82 1.24 -28.54
N TYR A 215 -3.19 0.36 -27.60
CA TYR A 215 -2.39 -0.82 -27.28
C TYR A 215 -2.34 -1.83 -28.45
N GLU A 216 -3.40 -2.00 -29.22
CA GLU A 216 -3.41 -2.85 -30.41
C GLU A 216 -2.49 -2.33 -31.53
N GLU A 217 -2.35 -1.01 -31.66
CA GLU A 217 -1.52 -0.36 -32.67
C GLU A 217 -0.02 -0.31 -32.29
N ASN A 218 0.32 -0.35 -30.99
CA ASN A 218 1.67 -0.05 -30.49
C ASN A 218 2.24 -1.12 -29.53
N GLY A 219 1.50 -2.18 -29.25
CA GLY A 219 1.87 -3.27 -28.32
C GLY A 219 2.51 -4.49 -28.99
#